data_8cfdcf7eaa58ab980b00abde22404005
#
_entry.id   8cfdcf7eaa58ab980b00abde22404005
#
_cell.length_a   1.000
_cell.length_b   1.000
_cell.length_c   1.000
_cell.angle_alpha   90.00
_cell.angle_beta   90.00
_cell.angle_gamma   90.00
#
_symmetry.space_group_name_H-M   'P 1'
#
loop_
_entity.id
_entity.type
_entity.pdbx_description
1 polymer ?
#
loop_
_entity_poly.entity_id
_entity_poly.type
_entity_poly.pdbx_seq_one_letter_code
_entity_poly.pdbx_strand_id
1 'polypeptide(L)'
;EYKNLYYLDITDRKKNVVSQPLKDFHNFVKYSLITGVCGNKSVTIMDTSIGRGGDITKYIQNNVKCKFLFGLDISSINEASKRLYYLNYKKPNVVFIRYNTSKNIKDEDGIYNNEPEFEEEDINHSKIMLNILYGKKESIPREYSKIRSLYHNKCNDKFDIVSSQFSLHYYFKSEETFTGFLSNLNDNCKTGSYFIGTCYDGQRLFDLLKPLDKLEYRDDANNLIYSIDKKYTITNLDDNLFGNEIDVFMESIGRKYTEYLVNFDRFIEIMKENDFVLEAPSIEKEYDIFDGPLNSFESILTKIKKLKTNKILNSKKYINSLK
;
A
#
# COMPACT_ATOMS: atom_id res chain seq x y z
N GLU A 1 16.87 -15.22 -9.08
CA GLU A 1 17.16 -13.77 -9.14
C GLU A 1 16.04 -12.86 -8.61
N TYR A 2 14.83 -13.36 -8.42
CA TYR A 2 13.68 -12.59 -7.89
C TYR A 2 13.56 -12.59 -6.36
N LYS A 3 14.45 -13.25 -5.64
CA LYS A 3 14.39 -13.43 -4.15
C LYS A 3 14.37 -12.13 -3.35
N ASN A 4 14.64 -10.97 -3.96
CA ASN A 4 14.69 -9.66 -3.29
C ASN A 4 14.15 -8.53 -4.17
N LEU A 5 12.95 -8.71 -4.76
CA LEU A 5 12.39 -7.77 -5.73
C LEU A 5 12.29 -6.32 -5.22
N TYR A 6 12.01 -6.08 -3.95
CA TYR A 6 11.68 -4.74 -3.47
C TYR A 6 12.57 -4.16 -2.37
N TYR A 7 13.55 -4.90 -1.82
CA TYR A 7 14.33 -4.38 -0.70
C TYR A 7 15.70 -5.02 -0.59
N LEU A 8 16.72 -4.24 -0.24
CA LEU A 8 18.02 -4.77 0.19
C LEU A 8 17.86 -5.65 1.43
N ASP A 9 18.67 -6.67 1.55
CA ASP A 9 18.68 -7.53 2.73
C ASP A 9 18.94 -6.70 4.00
N ILE A 10 18.34 -7.10 5.14
CA ILE A 10 18.43 -6.34 6.39
C ILE A 10 19.90 -6.18 6.84
N THR A 11 20.75 -7.13 6.47
CA THR A 11 22.20 -7.12 6.77
C THR A 11 22.97 -6.01 6.06
N ASP A 12 22.50 -5.55 4.89
CA ASP A 12 23.17 -4.55 4.06
C ASP A 12 22.65 -3.12 4.29
N ARG A 13 21.69 -2.93 5.19
CA ARG A 13 21.16 -1.59 5.50
C ARG A 13 22.18 -0.79 6.28
N LYS A 14 22.75 0.22 5.65
CA LYS A 14 23.50 1.29 6.37
C LYS A 14 22.59 1.88 7.46
N LYS A 15 23.12 1.98 8.68
CA LYS A 15 22.37 2.50 9.85
C LYS A 15 21.86 3.95 9.69
N ASN A 16 22.47 4.73 8.79
CA ASN A 16 22.11 6.12 8.50
C ASN A 16 21.75 6.27 7.02
N VAL A 17 20.48 6.12 6.69
CA VAL A 17 19.93 6.36 5.35
C VAL A 17 19.50 7.82 5.28
N VAL A 18 20.02 8.58 4.31
CA VAL A 18 19.68 10.01 4.11
C VAL A 18 18.17 10.20 3.95
N SER A 19 17.49 9.25 3.33
CA SER A 19 16.03 9.25 3.14
C SER A 19 15.22 8.86 4.40
N GLN A 20 15.84 8.64 5.58
CA GLN A 20 15.11 8.26 6.79
C GLN A 20 14.08 9.31 7.25
N PRO A 21 14.36 10.63 7.23
CA PRO A 21 13.34 11.64 7.54
C PRO A 21 12.10 11.57 6.65
N LEU A 22 12.29 11.35 5.35
CA LEU A 22 11.20 11.18 4.40
C LEU A 22 10.34 9.95 4.74
N LYS A 23 10.98 8.82 5.08
CA LYS A 23 10.27 7.61 5.53
C LYS A 23 9.47 7.82 6.81
N ASP A 24 10.06 8.52 7.77
CA ASP A 24 9.38 8.83 9.04
C ASP A 24 8.15 9.70 8.79
N PHE A 25 8.27 10.70 7.91
CA PHE A 25 7.15 11.53 7.48
C PHE A 25 6.06 10.72 6.75
N HIS A 26 6.41 9.89 5.78
CA HIS A 26 5.48 8.99 5.10
C HIS A 26 4.76 8.05 6.09
N ASN A 27 5.49 7.50 7.05
CA ASN A 27 4.91 6.66 8.09
C ASN A 27 3.94 7.42 8.98
N PHE A 28 4.23 8.69 9.31
CA PHE A 28 3.34 9.54 10.08
C PHE A 28 2.04 9.82 9.30
N VAL A 29 2.14 10.20 8.02
CA VAL A 29 0.97 10.45 7.17
C VAL A 29 0.11 9.18 7.05
N LYS A 30 0.70 8.02 6.77
CA LYS A 30 -0.03 6.75 6.70
C LYS A 30 -0.70 6.39 8.02
N TYR A 31 0.00 6.58 9.13
CA TYR A 31 -0.57 6.35 10.46
C TYR A 31 -1.79 7.24 10.70
N SER A 32 -1.68 8.53 10.41
CA SER A 32 -2.77 9.49 10.58
C SER A 32 -3.97 9.16 9.69
N LEU A 33 -3.72 8.75 8.43
CA LEU A 33 -4.78 8.33 7.51
C LEU A 33 -5.51 7.08 8.03
N ILE A 34 -4.78 6.05 8.39
CA ILE A 34 -5.34 4.78 8.88
C ILE A 34 -6.14 5.01 10.17
N THR A 35 -5.57 5.71 11.13
CA THR A 35 -6.26 6.00 12.39
C THR A 35 -7.48 6.90 12.21
N GLY A 36 -7.40 7.85 11.28
CA GLY A 36 -8.51 8.74 10.93
C GLY A 36 -9.73 7.99 10.41
N VAL A 37 -9.55 7.09 9.44
CA VAL A 37 -10.67 6.32 8.88
C VAL A 37 -11.15 5.19 9.79
N CYS A 38 -10.29 4.66 10.65
CA CYS A 38 -10.70 3.67 11.66
C CYS A 38 -11.57 4.29 12.75
N GLY A 39 -11.22 5.50 13.18
CA GLY A 39 -11.86 6.14 14.33
C GLY A 39 -11.86 5.21 15.55
N ASN A 40 -12.92 5.27 16.35
CA ASN A 40 -13.12 4.38 17.51
C ASN A 40 -13.81 3.04 17.15
N LYS A 41 -14.06 2.78 15.88
CA LYS A 41 -14.78 1.58 15.41
C LYS A 41 -13.87 0.36 15.40
N SER A 42 -14.49 -0.80 15.55
CA SER A 42 -13.82 -2.08 15.37
C SER A 42 -13.92 -2.47 13.89
N VAL A 43 -12.78 -2.62 13.21
CA VAL A 43 -12.70 -2.71 11.74
C VAL A 43 -12.04 -3.99 11.24
N THR A 44 -12.41 -4.39 10.03
CA THR A 44 -11.70 -5.38 9.23
C THR A 44 -10.94 -4.66 8.13
N ILE A 45 -9.69 -5.06 7.89
CA ILE A 45 -8.77 -4.38 6.97
C ILE A 45 -8.24 -5.37 5.95
N MET A 46 -8.30 -5.00 4.67
CA MET A 46 -7.58 -5.66 3.59
C MET A 46 -6.46 -4.74 3.12
N ASP A 47 -5.23 -5.25 3.06
CA ASP A 47 -4.09 -4.56 2.49
C ASP A 47 -3.68 -5.26 1.19
N THR A 48 -3.81 -4.57 0.07
CA THR A 48 -3.56 -5.13 -1.27
C THR A 48 -2.08 -5.22 -1.62
N SER A 49 -1.20 -4.70 -0.75
CA SER A 49 0.25 -4.59 -0.99
C SER A 49 1.02 -4.54 0.33
N ILE A 50 0.83 -5.55 1.19
CA ILE A 50 1.39 -5.59 2.54
C ILE A 50 2.92 -5.52 2.57
N GLY A 51 3.59 -5.93 1.50
CA GLY A 51 5.04 -5.95 1.35
C GLY A 51 5.73 -6.65 2.51
N ARG A 52 6.76 -6.02 3.04
CA ARG A 52 7.48 -6.49 4.23
C ARG A 52 6.76 -6.21 5.56
N GLY A 53 5.49 -5.81 5.52
CA GLY A 53 4.69 -5.53 6.72
C GLY A 53 5.03 -4.19 7.40
N GLY A 54 5.48 -3.19 6.64
CA GLY A 54 5.80 -1.85 7.16
C GLY A 54 4.63 -1.13 7.81
N ASP A 55 3.41 -1.50 7.44
CA ASP A 55 2.18 -0.87 7.93
C ASP A 55 1.41 -1.72 8.97
N ILE A 56 1.84 -2.96 9.24
CA ILE A 56 1.19 -3.86 10.22
C ILE A 56 1.01 -3.17 11.58
N THR A 57 2.04 -2.48 12.08
CA THR A 57 1.95 -1.78 13.37
C THR A 57 0.87 -0.72 13.37
N LYS A 58 0.61 -0.06 12.24
CA LYS A 58 -0.42 0.98 12.11
C LYS A 58 -1.83 0.39 12.18
N TYR A 59 -1.99 -0.85 11.66
CA TYR A 59 -3.27 -1.56 11.69
C TYR A 59 -3.62 -2.18 13.04
N ILE A 60 -2.61 -2.50 13.86
CA ILE A 60 -2.84 -3.27 15.11
C ILE A 60 -2.45 -2.52 16.40
N GLN A 61 -2.10 -1.22 16.30
CA GLN A 61 -1.85 -0.40 17.48
C GLN A 61 -3.12 -0.15 18.30
N ASN A 62 -2.96 0.26 19.56
CA ASN A 62 -4.06 0.46 20.51
C ASN A 62 -5.16 1.41 20.04
N ASN A 63 -4.82 2.35 19.14
CA ASN A 63 -5.76 3.32 18.56
C ASN A 63 -6.59 2.74 17.39
N VAL A 64 -6.25 1.55 16.90
CA VAL A 64 -6.98 0.86 15.85
C VAL A 64 -7.50 -0.47 16.38
N LYS A 65 -8.82 -0.61 16.43
CA LYS A 65 -9.47 -1.85 16.89
C LYS A 65 -9.63 -2.82 15.71
N CYS A 66 -8.52 -3.26 15.13
CA CYS A 66 -8.55 -4.25 14.05
C CYS A 66 -9.02 -5.61 14.57
N LYS A 67 -10.05 -6.19 13.93
CA LYS A 67 -10.56 -7.55 14.22
C LYS A 67 -9.92 -8.59 13.32
N PHE A 68 -9.73 -8.22 12.04
CA PHE A 68 -9.18 -9.08 11.03
C PHE A 68 -8.36 -8.25 10.04
N LEU A 69 -7.13 -8.70 9.80
CA LEU A 69 -6.22 -8.15 8.79
C LEU A 69 -5.95 -9.21 7.73
N PHE A 70 -6.31 -8.89 6.49
CA PHE A 70 -5.99 -9.70 5.33
C PHE A 70 -4.97 -8.95 4.46
N GLY A 71 -3.74 -9.44 4.43
CA GLY A 71 -2.65 -8.82 3.67
C GLY A 71 -2.25 -9.67 2.47
N LEU A 72 -2.14 -9.01 1.33
CA LEU A 72 -1.76 -9.60 0.05
C LEU A 72 -0.50 -8.92 -0.47
N ASP A 73 0.36 -9.66 -1.14
CA ASP A 73 1.50 -9.10 -1.86
C ASP A 73 1.97 -10.06 -2.94
N ILE A 74 2.47 -9.52 -4.05
CA ILE A 74 3.05 -10.32 -5.13
C ILE A 74 4.42 -10.90 -4.72
N SER A 75 5.12 -10.21 -3.80
CA SER A 75 6.41 -10.64 -3.25
C SER A 75 6.25 -11.59 -2.07
N SER A 76 7.36 -12.07 -1.53
CA SER A 76 7.35 -12.94 -0.34
C SER A 76 6.76 -12.23 0.88
N ILE A 77 5.80 -12.87 1.54
CA ILE A 77 5.15 -12.42 2.78
C ILE A 77 5.91 -12.83 4.05
N ASN A 78 7.06 -13.47 3.93
CA ASN A 78 7.82 -13.99 5.06
C ASN A 78 8.25 -12.89 6.05
N GLU A 79 8.69 -11.74 5.54
CA GLU A 79 9.09 -10.62 6.40
C GLU A 79 7.90 -9.99 7.12
N ALA A 80 6.73 -9.89 6.47
CA ALA A 80 5.50 -9.44 7.12
C ALA A 80 5.09 -10.39 8.26
N SER A 81 5.17 -11.70 8.02
CA SER A 81 4.89 -12.74 9.01
C SER A 81 5.86 -12.68 10.20
N LYS A 82 7.16 -12.54 9.94
CA LYS A 82 8.18 -12.36 11.00
C LYS A 82 7.91 -11.10 11.82
N ARG A 83 7.63 -9.97 11.18
CA ARG A 83 7.29 -8.73 11.88
C ARG A 83 6.07 -8.89 12.77
N LEU A 84 5.00 -9.48 12.24
CA LEU A 84 3.80 -9.76 13.03
C LEU A 84 4.13 -10.64 14.24
N TYR A 85 4.94 -11.69 14.07
CA TYR A 85 5.32 -12.60 15.14
C TYR A 85 6.01 -11.89 16.31
N TYR A 86 6.95 -10.97 16.00
CA TYR A 86 7.73 -10.26 17.04
C TYR A 86 7.03 -9.03 17.64
N LEU A 87 5.83 -8.67 17.18
CA LEU A 87 5.11 -7.55 17.78
C LEU A 87 4.51 -7.92 19.14
N ASN A 88 4.79 -7.06 20.14
CA ASN A 88 4.28 -7.19 21.51
C ASN A 88 2.89 -6.56 21.69
N TYR A 89 2.01 -6.69 20.71
CA TYR A 89 0.63 -6.23 20.77
C TYR A 89 -0.34 -7.41 20.80
N LYS A 90 -1.54 -7.19 21.35
CA LYS A 90 -2.63 -8.15 21.15
C LYS A 90 -2.95 -8.20 19.67
N LYS A 91 -2.66 -9.34 19.05
CA LYS A 91 -2.83 -9.52 17.62
C LYS A 91 -4.29 -9.81 17.27
N PRO A 92 -4.85 -9.17 16.23
CA PRO A 92 -6.12 -9.59 15.65
C PRO A 92 -5.96 -10.96 14.97
N ASN A 93 -7.02 -11.45 14.35
CA ASN A 93 -6.88 -12.50 13.36
C ASN A 93 -6.15 -11.91 12.14
N VAL A 94 -5.10 -12.56 11.68
CA VAL A 94 -4.29 -12.11 10.55
C VAL A 94 -4.07 -13.26 9.58
N VAL A 95 -4.23 -12.98 8.29
CA VAL A 95 -3.85 -13.89 7.21
C VAL A 95 -3.05 -13.10 6.18
N PHE A 96 -1.91 -13.64 5.79
CA PHE A 96 -1.13 -13.14 4.67
C PHE A 96 -1.09 -14.19 3.56
N ILE A 97 -1.31 -13.75 2.33
CA ILE A 97 -1.25 -14.61 1.14
C ILE A 97 -0.38 -13.92 0.09
N ARG A 98 0.51 -14.69 -0.53
CA ARG A 98 1.23 -14.24 -1.71
C ARG A 98 0.28 -14.25 -2.90
N TYR A 99 0.01 -13.05 -3.46
CA TYR A 99 -0.99 -12.88 -4.50
C TYR A 99 -0.73 -11.65 -5.35
N ASN A 100 -0.92 -11.74 -6.65
CA ASN A 100 -0.92 -10.58 -7.55
C ASN A 100 -2.30 -9.92 -7.56
N THR A 101 -2.45 -8.82 -6.83
CA THR A 101 -3.71 -8.09 -6.67
C THR A 101 -4.13 -7.26 -7.90
N SER A 102 -3.34 -7.27 -9.00
CA SER A 102 -3.79 -6.83 -10.32
C SER A 102 -4.68 -7.85 -11.02
N LYS A 103 -4.93 -9.00 -10.40
CA LYS A 103 -5.86 -10.05 -10.83
C LYS A 103 -6.97 -10.18 -9.79
N ASN A 104 -8.18 -10.59 -10.23
CA ASN A 104 -9.29 -10.75 -9.30
C ASN A 104 -9.00 -11.90 -8.31
N ILE A 105 -9.14 -11.60 -7.01
CA ILE A 105 -8.84 -12.57 -5.94
C ILE A 105 -9.82 -13.74 -5.97
N LYS A 106 -11.07 -13.54 -6.35
CA LYS A 106 -12.07 -14.59 -6.41
C LYS A 106 -11.82 -15.60 -7.52
N ASP A 107 -11.17 -15.18 -8.61
CA ASP A 107 -10.84 -16.04 -9.75
C ASP A 107 -9.54 -16.84 -9.51
N GLU A 108 -8.80 -16.50 -8.46
CA GLU A 108 -7.52 -17.14 -8.05
C GLU A 108 -6.39 -17.01 -9.06
N ASP A 109 -6.58 -16.27 -10.15
CA ASP A 109 -5.59 -16.11 -11.24
C ASP A 109 -4.29 -15.45 -10.81
N GLY A 110 -4.34 -14.66 -9.73
CA GLY A 110 -3.17 -13.99 -9.17
C GLY A 110 -2.23 -14.89 -8.37
N ILE A 111 -2.63 -16.13 -8.07
CA ILE A 111 -1.76 -17.14 -7.45
C ILE A 111 -0.76 -17.68 -8.47
N TYR A 112 -1.20 -17.83 -9.70
CA TYR A 112 -0.41 -18.35 -10.81
C TYR A 112 0.36 -17.20 -11.48
N ASN A 113 1.36 -16.66 -10.81
CA ASN A 113 2.32 -15.84 -11.52
C ASN A 113 3.29 -16.76 -12.22
N ASN A 114 3.53 -16.53 -13.52
CA ASN A 114 4.58 -17.19 -14.30
C ASN A 114 6.00 -16.85 -13.80
N GLU A 115 6.10 -16.33 -12.58
CA GLU A 115 7.37 -16.04 -11.92
C GLU A 115 7.93 -17.32 -11.30
N PRO A 116 9.19 -17.67 -11.58
CA PRO A 116 9.77 -18.97 -11.27
C PRO A 116 9.93 -19.30 -9.78
N GLU A 117 9.36 -18.51 -8.89
CA GLU A 117 9.59 -18.60 -7.43
C GLU A 117 8.36 -19.02 -6.60
N PHE A 118 7.23 -19.30 -7.24
CA PHE A 118 6.14 -19.96 -6.54
C PHE A 118 6.38 -21.46 -6.55
N GLU A 119 6.73 -22.01 -5.42
CA GLU A 119 6.74 -23.47 -5.25
C GLU A 119 5.30 -23.97 -5.35
N GLU A 120 5.10 -25.15 -5.93
CA GLU A 120 3.77 -25.75 -6.09
C GLU A 120 3.02 -25.88 -4.77
N GLU A 121 3.76 -26.09 -3.67
CA GLU A 121 3.23 -26.14 -2.31
C GLU A 121 2.66 -24.79 -1.87
N ASP A 122 3.35 -23.69 -2.15
CA ASP A 122 2.88 -22.32 -1.83
C ASP A 122 1.61 -21.98 -2.62
N ILE A 123 1.54 -22.37 -3.89
CA ILE A 123 0.36 -22.19 -4.74
C ILE A 123 -0.83 -22.93 -4.15
N ASN A 124 -0.67 -24.20 -3.81
CA ASN A 124 -1.72 -25.03 -3.26
C ASN A 124 -2.18 -24.51 -1.90
N HIS A 125 -1.26 -24.12 -1.02
CA HIS A 125 -1.57 -23.51 0.26
C HIS A 125 -2.40 -22.22 0.09
N SER A 126 -1.98 -21.34 -0.81
CA SER A 126 -2.68 -20.07 -1.09
C SER A 126 -4.10 -20.31 -1.61
N LYS A 127 -4.31 -21.29 -2.50
CA LYS A 127 -5.63 -21.71 -2.98
C LYS A 127 -6.52 -22.16 -1.83
N ILE A 128 -6.03 -23.09 -1.02
CA ILE A 128 -6.79 -23.63 0.12
C ILE A 128 -7.18 -22.49 1.07
N MET A 129 -6.26 -21.57 1.34
CA MET A 129 -6.52 -20.43 2.21
C MET A 129 -7.58 -19.49 1.62
N LEU A 130 -7.54 -19.17 0.32
CA LEU A 130 -8.58 -18.37 -0.34
C LEU A 130 -9.94 -19.07 -0.31
N ASN A 131 -9.97 -20.36 -0.55
CA ASN A 131 -11.21 -21.16 -0.48
C ASN A 131 -11.82 -21.12 0.93
N ILE A 132 -11.00 -21.20 1.96
CA ILE A 132 -11.44 -21.04 3.35
C ILE A 132 -11.99 -19.63 3.60
N LEU A 133 -11.23 -18.60 3.21
CA LEU A 133 -11.55 -17.20 3.48
C LEU A 133 -12.83 -16.73 2.77
N TYR A 134 -13.04 -17.17 1.53
CA TYR A 134 -14.24 -16.84 0.74
C TYR A 134 -15.37 -17.89 0.86
N GLY A 135 -15.21 -18.91 1.71
CA GLY A 135 -16.25 -19.91 1.96
C GLY A 135 -16.63 -20.74 0.75
N LYS A 136 -15.70 -20.96 -0.19
CA LYS A 136 -15.95 -21.79 -1.37
C LYS A 136 -16.22 -23.23 -0.96
N LYS A 137 -17.09 -23.94 -1.74
CA LYS A 137 -17.53 -25.32 -1.43
C LYS A 137 -16.50 -26.39 -1.81
N GLU A 138 -15.26 -26.06 -2.00
CA GLU A 138 -14.22 -27.02 -2.33
C GLU A 138 -13.85 -27.92 -1.14
N SER A 139 -13.34 -29.11 -1.45
CA SER A 139 -12.84 -30.01 -0.43
C SER A 139 -11.62 -29.41 0.25
N ILE A 140 -11.71 -29.14 1.55
CA ILE A 140 -10.62 -28.61 2.36
C ILE A 140 -9.92 -29.80 3.06
N PRO A 141 -8.62 -29.99 2.87
CA PRO A 141 -7.86 -31.04 3.54
C PRO A 141 -7.99 -30.99 5.07
N ARG A 142 -7.99 -32.16 5.72
CA ARG A 142 -8.24 -32.30 7.16
C ARG A 142 -7.27 -31.53 8.04
N GLU A 143 -6.03 -31.40 7.63
CA GLU A 143 -4.98 -30.63 8.31
C GLU A 143 -5.32 -29.14 8.46
N TYR A 144 -6.16 -28.57 7.55
CA TYR A 144 -6.67 -27.19 7.62
C TYR A 144 -7.91 -27.02 8.49
N SER A 145 -8.42 -28.08 9.14
CA SER A 145 -9.67 -28.02 9.92
C SER A 145 -9.67 -26.93 10.99
N LYS A 146 -8.56 -26.73 11.70
CA LYS A 146 -8.40 -25.68 12.70
C LYS A 146 -8.38 -24.28 12.06
N ILE A 147 -7.68 -24.12 10.97
CA ILE A 147 -7.64 -22.87 10.22
C ILE A 147 -9.04 -22.55 9.68
N ARG A 148 -9.70 -23.53 9.10
CA ARG A 148 -11.08 -23.39 8.63
C ARG A 148 -12.02 -22.93 9.74
N SER A 149 -11.96 -23.51 10.94
CA SER A 149 -12.82 -23.10 12.05
C SER A 149 -12.62 -21.63 12.47
N LEU A 150 -11.44 -21.06 12.27
CA LEU A 150 -11.09 -19.68 12.64
C LEU A 150 -11.40 -18.67 11.52
N TYR A 151 -11.22 -19.06 10.27
CA TYR A 151 -11.16 -18.13 9.14
C TYR A 151 -12.23 -18.35 8.05
N HIS A 152 -13.05 -19.40 8.16
CA HIS A 152 -14.06 -19.70 7.16
C HIS A 152 -14.98 -18.50 6.92
N ASN A 153 -15.13 -18.16 5.64
CA ASN A 153 -16.05 -17.14 5.14
C ASN A 153 -15.76 -15.69 5.59
N LYS A 154 -14.59 -15.41 6.17
CA LYS A 154 -14.26 -14.07 6.71
C LYS A 154 -14.17 -12.98 5.68
N CYS A 155 -13.83 -13.30 4.43
CA CYS A 155 -13.73 -12.31 3.35
C CYS A 155 -15.09 -12.02 2.68
N ASN A 156 -16.09 -12.91 2.81
CA ASN A 156 -17.41 -12.65 2.24
C ASN A 156 -18.19 -11.55 2.96
N ASP A 157 -17.86 -11.27 4.23
CA ASP A 157 -18.40 -10.11 4.96
C ASP A 157 -17.85 -8.79 4.44
N LYS A 158 -16.93 -8.85 3.47
CA LYS A 158 -16.17 -7.72 2.93
C LYS A 158 -15.42 -6.92 4.03
N PHE A 159 -14.72 -5.89 3.64
CA PHE A 159 -13.84 -5.15 4.54
C PHE A 159 -14.38 -3.75 4.81
N ASP A 160 -14.12 -3.25 6.02
CA ASP A 160 -14.41 -1.87 6.42
C ASP A 160 -13.38 -0.90 5.81
N ILE A 161 -12.16 -1.40 5.57
CA ILE A 161 -11.07 -0.62 4.96
C ILE A 161 -10.32 -1.51 3.98
N VAL A 162 -10.12 -1.02 2.76
CA VAL A 162 -9.16 -1.56 1.80
C VAL A 162 -8.04 -0.55 1.62
N SER A 163 -6.79 -0.99 1.80
CA SER A 163 -5.59 -0.15 1.81
C SER A 163 -4.64 -0.52 0.68
N SER A 164 -4.09 0.51 0.00
CA SER A 164 -3.03 0.38 -1.01
C SER A 164 -1.98 1.47 -0.78
N GLN A 165 -0.89 1.14 -0.07
CA GLN A 165 0.09 2.12 0.36
C GLN A 165 1.35 2.10 -0.51
N PHE A 166 1.59 3.17 -1.29
CA PHE A 166 2.68 3.28 -2.26
C PHE A 166 2.74 2.15 -3.29
N SER A 167 1.55 1.72 -3.76
CA SER A 167 1.43 0.63 -4.73
C SER A 167 0.38 0.87 -5.82
N LEU A 168 -0.45 1.91 -5.68
CA LEU A 168 -1.50 2.24 -6.65
C LEU A 168 -0.96 2.37 -8.09
N HIS A 169 0.24 2.94 -8.23
CA HIS A 169 0.90 3.14 -9.52
C HIS A 169 1.17 1.84 -10.31
N TYR A 170 1.33 0.69 -9.64
CA TYR A 170 1.54 -0.58 -10.34
C TYR A 170 0.30 -1.05 -11.10
N TYR A 171 -0.90 -0.69 -10.67
CA TYR A 171 -2.13 -1.04 -11.36
C TYR A 171 -2.35 -0.21 -12.63
N PHE A 172 -1.65 0.92 -12.79
CA PHE A 172 -1.68 1.74 -14.01
C PHE A 172 -0.76 1.23 -15.12
N LYS A 173 -0.20 0.03 -14.99
CA LYS A 173 0.58 -0.64 -16.03
C LYS A 173 -0.23 -0.85 -17.31
N SER A 174 -1.47 -1.32 -17.18
CA SER A 174 -2.38 -1.60 -18.31
C SER A 174 -3.83 -1.56 -17.84
N GLU A 175 -4.75 -1.46 -18.77
CA GLU A 175 -6.19 -1.58 -18.51
C GLU A 175 -6.53 -2.90 -17.79
N GLU A 176 -5.90 -4.00 -18.18
CA GLU A 176 -6.10 -5.31 -17.56
C GLU A 176 -5.71 -5.30 -16.07
N THR A 177 -4.53 -4.76 -15.74
CA THR A 177 -4.05 -4.70 -14.34
C THR A 177 -4.93 -3.80 -13.48
N PHE A 178 -5.41 -2.71 -14.05
CA PHE A 178 -6.31 -1.79 -13.37
C PHE A 178 -7.71 -2.39 -13.17
N THR A 179 -8.25 -3.06 -14.18
CA THR A 179 -9.56 -3.73 -14.10
C THR A 179 -9.56 -4.81 -13.02
N GLY A 180 -8.50 -5.61 -12.93
CA GLY A 180 -8.38 -6.62 -11.87
C GLY A 180 -8.32 -5.98 -10.48
N PHE A 181 -7.57 -4.89 -10.31
CA PHE A 181 -7.57 -4.13 -9.06
C PHE A 181 -8.94 -3.55 -8.72
N LEU A 182 -9.62 -2.93 -9.68
CA LEU A 182 -10.95 -2.35 -9.50
C LEU A 182 -11.99 -3.43 -9.12
N SER A 183 -11.92 -4.58 -9.77
CA SER A 183 -12.75 -5.74 -9.41
C SER A 183 -12.53 -6.16 -7.96
N ASN A 184 -11.28 -6.17 -7.49
CA ASN A 184 -10.97 -6.47 -6.09
C ASN A 184 -11.58 -5.44 -5.13
N LEU A 185 -11.58 -4.14 -5.48
CA LEU A 185 -12.25 -3.12 -4.67
C LEU A 185 -13.77 -3.36 -4.61
N ASN A 186 -14.41 -3.55 -5.77
CA ASN A 186 -15.86 -3.78 -5.85
C ASN A 186 -16.30 -5.05 -5.10
N ASP A 187 -15.48 -6.08 -5.15
CA ASP A 187 -15.77 -7.34 -4.49
C ASP A 187 -15.56 -7.31 -2.98
N ASN A 188 -14.61 -6.50 -2.51
CA ASN A 188 -14.14 -6.55 -1.12
C ASN A 188 -14.48 -5.32 -0.28
N CYS A 189 -14.90 -4.20 -0.87
CA CYS A 189 -15.39 -3.04 -0.14
C CYS A 189 -16.87 -3.21 0.25
N LYS A 190 -17.21 -2.95 1.52
CA LYS A 190 -18.62 -2.84 1.97
C LYS A 190 -19.20 -1.51 1.51
N THR A 191 -20.51 -1.40 1.44
CA THR A 191 -21.16 -0.09 1.39
C THR A 191 -20.80 0.71 2.65
N GLY A 192 -20.30 1.95 2.46
CA GLY A 192 -19.85 2.80 3.55
C GLY A 192 -18.46 2.44 4.10
N SER A 193 -17.72 1.57 3.43
CA SER A 193 -16.30 1.30 3.73
C SER A 193 -15.39 2.32 3.05
N TYR A 194 -14.11 2.30 3.39
CA TYR A 194 -13.11 3.18 2.82
C TYR A 194 -12.10 2.41 1.97
N PHE A 195 -11.82 2.91 0.77
CA PHE A 195 -10.56 2.68 0.09
C PHE A 195 -9.60 3.82 0.46
N ILE A 196 -8.41 3.46 0.95
CA ILE A 196 -7.37 4.43 1.31
C ILE A 196 -6.04 4.08 0.63
N GLY A 197 -5.27 5.09 0.25
CA GLY A 197 -3.98 4.85 -0.37
C GLY A 197 -3.05 6.05 -0.31
N THR A 198 -1.80 5.79 -0.64
CA THR A 198 -0.77 6.81 -0.90
C THR A 198 -0.08 6.50 -2.21
N CYS A 199 0.15 7.54 -3.01
CA CYS A 199 0.84 7.44 -4.28
C CYS A 199 1.51 8.79 -4.57
N TYR A 200 2.42 8.87 -5.54
CA TYR A 200 2.87 10.15 -6.07
C TYR A 200 1.80 10.74 -7.00
N ASP A 201 1.81 12.04 -7.13
CA ASP A 201 0.95 12.79 -8.05
C ASP A 201 1.53 12.67 -9.48
N GLY A 202 0.84 11.90 -10.32
CA GLY A 202 1.30 11.61 -11.69
C GLY A 202 1.29 12.86 -12.58
N GLN A 203 0.32 13.77 -12.43
CA GLN A 203 0.29 15.02 -13.19
C GLN A 203 1.47 15.91 -12.82
N ARG A 204 1.70 16.11 -11.53
CA ARG A 204 2.84 16.91 -11.06
C ARG A 204 4.17 16.33 -11.52
N LEU A 205 4.33 15.01 -11.46
CA LEU A 205 5.53 14.34 -11.91
C LEU A 205 5.70 14.44 -13.43
N PHE A 206 4.60 14.30 -14.19
CA PHE A 206 4.58 14.50 -15.62
C PHE A 206 5.07 15.90 -16.01
N ASP A 207 4.55 16.95 -15.35
CA ASP A 207 4.94 18.34 -15.59
C ASP A 207 6.41 18.61 -15.25
N LEU A 208 6.92 18.03 -14.16
CA LEU A 208 8.34 18.12 -13.78
C LEU A 208 9.26 17.44 -14.80
N LEU A 209 8.83 16.33 -15.38
CA LEU A 209 9.59 15.57 -16.39
C LEU A 209 9.37 16.07 -17.83
N LYS A 210 8.46 17.03 -18.03
CA LYS A 210 8.17 17.56 -19.38
C LYS A 210 9.39 18.20 -20.05
N PRO A 211 10.17 19.05 -19.37
CA PRO A 211 11.42 19.62 -19.91
C PRO A 211 12.65 18.71 -19.71
N LEU A 212 12.51 17.58 -19.02
CA LEU A 212 13.61 16.73 -18.57
C LEU A 212 13.33 15.26 -18.90
N ASP A 213 14.38 14.53 -19.30
CA ASP A 213 14.27 13.07 -19.43
C ASP A 213 14.54 12.36 -18.11
N LYS A 214 15.12 13.09 -17.14
CA LYS A 214 15.51 12.55 -15.83
C LYS A 214 15.44 13.60 -14.74
N LEU A 215 14.97 13.20 -13.58
CA LEU A 215 15.05 13.91 -12.32
C LEU A 215 15.99 13.15 -11.38
N GLU A 216 16.94 13.80 -10.71
CA GLU A 216 17.73 13.15 -9.67
C GLU A 216 18.09 14.12 -8.54
N TYR A 217 18.27 13.56 -7.37
CA TYR A 217 18.77 14.25 -6.20
C TYR A 217 19.94 13.48 -5.61
N ARG A 218 21.01 14.23 -5.29
CA ARG A 218 22.21 13.72 -4.65
C ARG A 218 22.46 14.47 -3.34
N ASP A 219 23.05 13.79 -2.38
CA ASP A 219 23.47 14.42 -1.13
C ASP A 219 24.77 15.26 -1.33
N ASP A 220 25.20 15.93 -0.26
CA ASP A 220 26.41 16.76 -0.27
C ASP A 220 27.69 15.97 -0.58
N ALA A 221 27.69 14.66 -0.38
CA ALA A 221 28.77 13.74 -0.73
C ALA A 221 28.64 13.16 -2.17
N ASN A 222 27.69 13.71 -2.97
CA ASN A 222 27.36 13.27 -4.33
C ASN A 222 26.80 11.84 -4.43
N ASN A 223 26.30 11.24 -3.34
CA ASN A 223 25.61 9.97 -3.41
C ASN A 223 24.21 10.16 -3.99
N LEU A 224 23.80 9.27 -4.89
CA LEU A 224 22.44 9.29 -5.45
C LEU A 224 21.44 8.87 -4.38
N ILE A 225 20.49 9.75 -4.06
CA ILE A 225 19.44 9.51 -3.08
C ILE A 225 18.15 9.04 -3.76
N TYR A 226 17.76 9.74 -4.83
CA TYR A 226 16.68 9.24 -5.71
C TYR A 226 16.92 9.68 -7.15
N SER A 227 16.37 8.92 -8.09
CA SER A 227 16.21 9.34 -9.47
C SER A 227 14.90 8.82 -10.06
N ILE A 228 14.37 9.57 -11.02
CA ILE A 228 13.20 9.21 -11.81
C ILE A 228 13.58 9.44 -13.27
N ASP A 229 13.58 8.37 -14.06
CA ASP A 229 13.87 8.42 -15.48
C ASP A 229 12.54 8.29 -16.25
N LYS A 230 12.27 9.23 -17.15
CA LYS A 230 11.11 9.23 -18.04
C LYS A 230 11.24 8.13 -19.09
N LYS A 231 10.18 7.36 -19.29
CA LYS A 231 10.12 6.28 -20.30
C LYS A 231 8.95 6.42 -21.28
N TYR A 232 8.01 7.31 -21.00
CA TYR A 232 6.86 7.59 -21.87
C TYR A 232 7.18 8.68 -22.92
N THR A 233 6.39 8.71 -23.98
CA THR A 233 6.54 9.67 -25.11
C THR A 233 5.33 10.58 -25.28
N ILE A 234 4.27 10.42 -24.51
CA ILE A 234 3.08 11.27 -24.57
C ILE A 234 3.41 12.73 -24.22
N THR A 235 2.65 13.65 -24.79
CA THR A 235 2.79 15.10 -24.58
C THR A 235 1.77 15.67 -23.61
N ASN A 236 0.68 14.93 -23.39
CA ASN A 236 -0.34 15.20 -22.39
C ASN A 236 -0.66 13.91 -21.63
N LEU A 237 -0.81 13.96 -20.29
CA LEU A 237 -1.11 12.79 -19.48
C LEU A 237 -2.51 12.20 -19.78
N ASP A 238 -3.42 13.00 -20.34
CA ASP A 238 -4.74 12.54 -20.76
C ASP A 238 -4.73 11.73 -22.07
N ASP A 239 -3.64 11.76 -22.85
CA ASP A 239 -3.54 11.03 -24.11
C ASP A 239 -3.54 9.51 -23.89
N ASN A 240 -3.05 9.06 -22.74
CA ASN A 240 -3.04 7.64 -22.37
C ASN A 240 -3.13 7.46 -20.85
N LEU A 241 -4.16 6.75 -20.42
CA LEU A 241 -4.36 6.50 -18.98
C LEU A 241 -3.38 5.49 -18.40
N PHE A 242 -2.95 4.51 -19.20
CA PHE A 242 -2.12 3.38 -18.74
C PHE A 242 -0.77 3.33 -19.45
N GLY A 243 0.20 2.64 -18.85
CA GLY A 243 1.49 2.36 -19.46
C GLY A 243 2.45 3.56 -19.52
N ASN A 244 2.15 4.66 -18.85
CA ASN A 244 3.06 5.83 -18.79
C ASN A 244 4.19 5.55 -17.79
N GLU A 245 5.21 4.90 -18.30
CA GLU A 245 6.29 4.24 -17.57
C GLU A 245 7.35 5.24 -17.10
N ILE A 246 7.81 5.06 -15.86
CA ILE A 246 8.97 5.72 -15.29
C ILE A 246 9.83 4.70 -14.56
N ASP A 247 11.16 4.90 -14.56
CA ASP A 247 12.06 4.12 -13.71
C ASP A 247 12.42 4.93 -12.48
N VAL A 248 12.10 4.40 -11.30
CA VAL A 248 12.32 5.05 -10.02
C VAL A 248 13.43 4.35 -9.23
N PHE A 249 14.43 5.10 -8.81
CA PHE A 249 15.44 4.67 -7.87
C PHE A 249 15.29 5.40 -6.54
N MET A 250 15.35 4.67 -5.45
CA MET A 250 15.50 5.24 -4.09
C MET A 250 16.62 4.54 -3.35
N GLU A 251 17.49 5.33 -2.70
CA GLU A 251 18.60 4.86 -1.86
C GLU A 251 18.14 3.76 -0.89
N SER A 252 16.99 3.95 -0.28
CA SER A 252 16.46 3.05 0.73
C SER A 252 16.00 1.70 0.19
N ILE A 253 15.81 1.58 -1.12
CA ILE A 253 15.44 0.36 -1.82
C ILE A 253 16.66 -0.24 -2.50
N GLY A 254 17.57 0.61 -3.00
CA GLY A 254 18.87 0.21 -3.53
C GLY A 254 18.88 -0.24 -4.98
N ARG A 255 17.75 -0.20 -5.69
CA ARG A 255 17.65 -0.53 -7.12
C ARG A 255 16.54 0.26 -7.81
N LYS A 256 16.55 0.27 -9.13
CA LYS A 256 15.48 0.87 -9.94
C LYS A 256 14.31 -0.06 -10.08
N TYR A 257 13.12 0.52 -10.06
CA TYR A 257 11.86 -0.15 -10.36
C TYR A 257 11.09 0.62 -11.39
N THR A 258 10.40 -0.10 -12.25
CA THR A 258 9.45 0.47 -13.18
C THR A 258 8.13 0.71 -12.45
N GLU A 259 7.65 1.94 -12.54
CA GLU A 259 6.38 2.42 -11.99
C GLU A 259 5.61 3.17 -13.10
N TYR A 260 4.34 3.50 -12.87
CA TYR A 260 3.48 4.09 -13.89
C TYR A 260 2.82 5.34 -13.36
N LEU A 261 2.72 6.39 -14.17
CA LEU A 261 2.06 7.63 -13.79
C LEU A 261 0.57 7.41 -13.51
N VAL A 262 0.09 7.99 -12.41
CA VAL A 262 -1.32 7.95 -12.00
C VAL A 262 -1.95 9.30 -12.31
N ASN A 263 -2.89 9.32 -13.26
CA ASN A 263 -3.75 10.46 -13.49
C ASN A 263 -4.89 10.43 -12.46
N PHE A 264 -4.80 11.23 -11.40
CA PHE A 264 -5.77 11.22 -10.30
C PHE A 264 -7.15 11.70 -10.73
N ASP A 265 -7.27 12.64 -11.65
CA ASP A 265 -8.56 13.15 -12.10
C ASP A 265 -9.35 12.03 -12.80
N ARG A 266 -8.68 11.31 -13.71
CA ARG A 266 -9.27 10.15 -14.39
C ARG A 266 -9.54 8.99 -13.43
N PHE A 267 -8.64 8.76 -12.48
CA PHE A 267 -8.85 7.75 -11.44
C PHE A 267 -10.11 8.04 -10.62
N ILE A 268 -10.31 9.28 -10.19
CA ILE A 268 -11.50 9.69 -9.43
C ILE A 268 -12.78 9.52 -10.24
N GLU A 269 -12.76 9.85 -11.54
CA GLU A 269 -13.91 9.65 -12.44
C GLU A 269 -14.29 8.17 -12.50
N ILE A 270 -13.32 7.27 -12.75
CA ILE A 270 -13.56 5.82 -12.81
C ILE A 270 -14.05 5.29 -11.45
N MET A 271 -13.48 5.76 -10.36
CA MET A 271 -13.94 5.36 -9.03
C MET A 271 -15.40 5.78 -8.78
N LYS A 272 -15.83 6.97 -9.25
CA LYS A 272 -17.23 7.42 -9.17
C LYS A 272 -18.17 6.54 -9.99
N GLU A 273 -17.74 6.12 -11.20
CA GLU A 273 -18.50 5.19 -12.04
C GLU A 273 -18.68 3.81 -11.40
N ASN A 274 -17.85 3.50 -10.39
CA ASN A 274 -17.89 2.27 -9.60
C ASN A 274 -18.42 2.50 -8.16
N ASP A 275 -19.28 3.50 -7.98
CA ASP A 275 -19.97 3.81 -6.72
C ASP A 275 -19.05 4.23 -5.55
N PHE A 276 -17.80 4.63 -5.82
CA PHE A 276 -16.92 5.22 -4.82
C PHE A 276 -17.06 6.75 -4.82
N VAL A 277 -17.26 7.30 -3.63
CA VAL A 277 -17.34 8.76 -3.43
C VAL A 277 -16.07 9.25 -2.75
N LEU A 278 -15.51 10.33 -3.27
CA LEU A 278 -14.33 10.95 -2.68
C LEU A 278 -14.73 11.64 -1.37
N GLU A 279 -14.28 11.12 -0.23
CA GLU A 279 -14.68 11.52 1.11
C GLU A 279 -13.47 12.00 1.92
N ALA A 280 -13.63 13.13 2.62
CA ALA A 280 -12.62 13.57 3.56
C ALA A 280 -12.61 12.64 4.78
N PRO A 281 -11.42 12.18 5.26
CA PRO A 281 -11.37 11.37 6.45
C PRO A 281 -11.94 12.15 7.63
N SER A 282 -12.95 11.58 8.31
CA SER A 282 -13.51 12.14 9.54
C SER A 282 -12.54 11.90 10.69
N ILE A 283 -11.54 12.77 10.82
CA ILE A 283 -10.51 12.66 11.85
C ILE A 283 -10.99 13.37 13.11
N GLU A 284 -10.95 12.67 14.25
CA GLU A 284 -11.06 13.34 15.54
C GLU A 284 -9.93 14.39 15.62
N LYS A 285 -10.27 15.58 16.07
CA LYS A 285 -9.50 16.86 16.02
C LYS A 285 -8.04 16.81 16.48
N GLU A 286 -7.53 15.69 17.00
CA GLU A 286 -6.20 15.62 17.60
C GLU A 286 -5.06 15.66 16.56
N TYR A 287 -5.32 15.22 15.30
CA TYR A 287 -4.35 15.15 14.19
C TYR A 287 -4.97 15.61 12.87
N ASP A 288 -5.69 16.73 12.89
CA ASP A 288 -6.28 17.28 11.67
C ASP A 288 -5.19 17.85 10.74
N ILE A 289 -4.47 16.93 10.08
CA ILE A 289 -3.42 17.24 9.10
C ILE A 289 -3.93 17.22 7.66
N PHE A 290 -5.16 16.78 7.44
CA PHE A 290 -5.77 16.71 6.12
C PHE A 290 -6.75 17.88 5.94
N ASP A 291 -6.71 18.52 4.76
CA ASP A 291 -7.60 19.63 4.41
C ASP A 291 -8.80 19.16 3.57
N GLY A 292 -8.81 17.90 3.16
CA GLY A 292 -9.85 17.34 2.30
C GLY A 292 -9.59 15.86 1.99
N PRO A 293 -10.31 15.31 1.02
CA PRO A 293 -10.20 13.90 0.67
C PRO A 293 -8.89 13.54 -0.06
N LEU A 294 -8.34 14.48 -0.84
CA LEU A 294 -7.03 14.38 -1.46
C LEU A 294 -6.10 15.43 -0.86
N ASN A 295 -4.91 15.00 -0.46
CA ASN A 295 -3.91 15.88 0.14
C ASN A 295 -2.53 15.55 -0.42
N SER A 296 -1.79 16.56 -0.86
CA SER A 296 -0.39 16.37 -1.20
C SER A 296 0.46 16.26 0.08
N PHE A 297 1.54 15.48 0.03
CA PHE A 297 2.50 15.42 1.13
C PHE A 297 3.07 16.80 1.48
N GLU A 298 3.21 17.69 0.48
CA GLU A 298 3.67 19.06 0.68
C GLU A 298 2.66 19.91 1.47
N SER A 299 1.36 19.81 1.14
CA SER A 299 0.30 20.52 1.89
C SER A 299 0.24 20.05 3.34
N ILE A 300 0.31 18.73 3.56
CA ILE A 300 0.36 18.14 4.90
C ILE A 300 1.59 18.63 5.68
N LEU A 301 2.77 18.63 5.07
CA LEU A 301 4.00 19.11 5.71
C LEU A 301 3.89 20.59 6.09
N THR A 302 3.32 21.40 5.19
CA THR A 302 3.09 22.83 5.44
C THR A 302 2.13 23.05 6.59
N LYS A 303 1.05 22.26 6.66
CA LYS A 303 0.07 22.32 7.77
C LYS A 303 0.71 21.92 9.09
N ILE A 304 1.46 20.82 9.12
CA ILE A 304 2.20 20.37 10.32
C ILE A 304 3.15 21.46 10.83
N LYS A 305 3.89 22.12 9.93
CA LYS A 305 4.80 23.22 10.30
C LYS A 305 4.05 24.42 10.92
N LYS A 306 2.81 24.67 10.51
CA LYS A 306 1.95 25.75 11.05
C LYS A 306 1.30 25.36 12.38
N LEU A 307 1.03 24.10 12.60
CA LEU A 307 0.44 23.59 13.84
C LEU A 307 1.49 23.67 14.97
N LYS A 308 1.57 24.81 15.66
CA LYS A 308 2.42 25.04 16.85
C LYS A 308 1.94 24.25 18.08
N THR A 309 1.39 23.05 17.92
CA THR A 309 0.83 22.31 19.04
C THR A 309 1.92 21.50 19.74
N ASN A 310 2.07 21.73 21.05
CA ASN A 310 2.97 21.01 21.94
C ASN A 310 2.82 19.47 21.89
N LYS A 311 1.70 18.93 21.41
CA LYS A 311 1.43 17.50 21.29
C LYS A 311 2.11 16.87 20.07
N ILE A 312 2.15 17.55 18.92
CA ILE A 312 2.93 17.09 17.74
C ILE A 312 4.43 17.26 18.01
N LEU A 313 4.80 18.30 18.78
CA LEU A 313 6.19 18.56 19.18
C LEU A 313 6.73 17.52 20.19
N ASN A 314 5.89 16.80 20.93
CA ASN A 314 6.34 15.69 21.76
C ASN A 314 6.75 14.46 20.96
N SER A 315 6.39 14.37 19.68
CA SER A 315 7.08 13.55 18.71
C SER A 315 8.36 14.28 18.18
N LYS A 316 9.16 14.86 19.07
CA LYS A 316 10.45 15.55 18.73
C LYS A 316 11.30 14.78 17.72
N LYS A 317 11.15 13.46 17.68
CA LYS A 317 11.80 12.55 16.74
C LYS A 317 11.38 12.81 15.29
N TYR A 318 10.12 13.16 15.02
CA TYR A 318 9.62 13.39 13.66
C TYR A 318 9.90 14.82 13.15
N ILE A 319 9.83 15.81 14.02
CA ILE A 319 10.00 17.22 13.63
C ILE A 319 11.47 17.59 13.46
N ASN A 320 12.36 17.06 14.27
CA ASN A 320 13.81 17.28 14.10
C ASN A 320 14.36 16.60 12.83
N SER A 321 13.67 15.58 12.31
CA SER A 321 14.03 14.94 11.05
C SER A 321 13.52 15.68 9.80
N LEU A 322 12.66 16.70 9.98
CA LEU A 322 12.11 17.53 8.89
C LEU A 322 12.84 18.89 8.75
N LYS A 323 13.87 19.15 9.56
CA LYS A 323 14.78 20.27 9.41
C LYS A 323 15.96 19.89 8.54
#